data_090751d2205c2630f9bae82c8e8667c1
#
_entry.id   090751d2205c2630f9bae82c8e8667c1
#
_cell.length_a   1.000
_cell.length_b   1.000
_cell.length_c   1.000
_cell.angle_alpha   90.00
_cell.angle_beta   90.00
_cell.angle_gamma   90.00
#
_symmetry.space_group_name_H-M   'P 1'
#
loop_
_entity.id
_entity.type
_entity.pdbx_description
1 polymer ?
#
loop_
_entity_poly.entity_id
_entity_poly.type
_entity_poly.pdbx_seq_one_letter_code
_entity_poly.pdbx_strand_id
1 'polypeptide(L)'
;MTGSVSNRPLGAAVAVAGLLLAACSDDGGSSDGPGEAGAESVDIGDGRQLWIECVGDGEPTIILESGIHDASDYWTVDQLIPPAVGPPVMEGLAETNRVCRYDRPGTIVPGDPPAITDRSTPVQNPRTIGGAVDDLHRLLEASDVSGPYVLVAHSWGGMIGQLFTRTYPDEVQALVLVDAFAPALRELLGDKWDVYVDVLNNPPGSDDLSSDPSYEKYDVDASIDELLDAPPLRKGLPLVVMTKTEPFPEFPDGAGMTNDDIDGVWPEAQQSLVDLLPNTPQLVAHGSIHYVHVTEPDAVISAARLALGRIPGED
;
A
#
# COMPACT_ATOMS: atom_id res chain seq x y z
N MET A 1 12.53 0.16 -67.96
CA MET A 1 11.39 0.90 -68.47
C MET A 1 10.59 1.25 -67.23
N THR A 2 10.91 2.33 -66.57
CA THR A 2 10.45 3.71 -66.64
C THR A 2 8.96 3.88 -66.37
N GLY A 3 8.68 4.58 -65.30
CA GLY A 3 7.36 5.13 -65.00
C GLY A 3 7.23 5.70 -63.59
N SER A 4 7.94 6.81 -63.36
CA SER A 4 7.71 7.70 -62.23
C SER A 4 6.45 8.54 -62.45
N VAL A 5 5.55 8.62 -61.48
CA VAL A 5 4.55 9.71 -61.42
C VAL A 5 4.55 10.32 -60.05
N SER A 6 5.01 11.55 -60.02
CA SER A 6 4.93 12.55 -58.96
C SER A 6 3.53 13.15 -58.92
N ASN A 7 2.94 13.31 -57.72
CA ASN A 7 1.91 14.31 -57.52
C ASN A 7 2.13 15.01 -56.18
N ARG A 8 2.30 16.31 -56.27
CA ARG A 8 2.46 17.30 -55.19
C ARG A 8 1.08 17.92 -54.84
N PRO A 9 1.00 18.61 -53.68
CA PRO A 9 -0.21 18.82 -52.93
C PRO A 9 -0.93 20.13 -53.26
N LEU A 10 -2.22 20.20 -52.95
CA LEU A 10 -2.96 21.45 -52.82
C LEU A 10 -3.10 21.78 -51.33
N GLY A 11 -2.59 22.96 -50.96
CA GLY A 11 -2.82 23.61 -49.70
C GLY A 11 -4.22 24.22 -49.65
N ALA A 12 -4.82 24.12 -48.44
CA ALA A 12 -5.96 24.97 -48.10
C ALA A 12 -5.65 25.68 -46.79
N ALA A 13 -5.49 26.97 -46.88
CA ALA A 13 -5.40 27.89 -45.76
C ALA A 13 -6.79 28.10 -45.15
N VAL A 14 -6.93 27.93 -43.86
CA VAL A 14 -8.10 28.37 -43.12
C VAL A 14 -7.70 29.45 -42.13
N ALA A 15 -8.37 30.57 -42.27
CA ALA A 15 -8.17 31.79 -41.53
C ALA A 15 -8.58 31.68 -40.06
N VAL A 16 -7.76 32.25 -39.20
CA VAL A 16 -8.04 32.45 -37.78
C VAL A 16 -8.89 33.74 -37.64
N ALA A 17 -10.11 33.58 -37.17
CA ALA A 17 -10.91 34.71 -36.70
C ALA A 17 -10.79 34.78 -35.16
N GLY A 18 -10.14 35.83 -34.69
CA GLY A 18 -10.06 36.16 -33.28
C GLY A 18 -11.40 36.63 -32.74
N LEU A 19 -11.83 36.11 -31.60
CA LEU A 19 -12.84 36.69 -30.74
C LEU A 19 -12.20 37.04 -29.39
N LEU A 20 -12.06 38.32 -29.15
CA LEU A 20 -11.84 38.93 -27.84
C LEU A 20 -13.13 38.76 -27.02
N LEU A 21 -13.10 38.09 -25.89
CA LEU A 21 -14.13 38.20 -24.89
C LEU A 21 -13.53 38.64 -23.55
N ALA A 22 -14.21 39.63 -23.01
CA ALA A 22 -13.86 40.44 -21.88
C ALA A 22 -13.81 39.63 -20.56
N ALA A 23 -12.91 40.09 -19.70
CA ALA A 23 -12.86 39.73 -18.30
C ALA A 23 -14.16 40.15 -17.60
N CYS A 24 -14.78 39.21 -16.91
CA CYS A 24 -15.62 39.45 -15.74
C CYS A 24 -14.99 38.73 -14.57
N SER A 25 -14.44 39.50 -13.65
CA SER A 25 -14.20 39.08 -12.28
C SER A 25 -15.54 38.83 -11.63
N ASP A 26 -15.70 37.66 -11.04
CA ASP A 26 -16.75 37.48 -10.07
C ASP A 26 -16.27 36.59 -8.90
N ASP A 27 -16.74 37.00 -7.79
CA ASP A 27 -16.43 36.72 -6.42
C ASP A 27 -16.45 35.25 -6.02
N GLY A 28 -15.67 35.00 -4.93
CA GLY A 28 -15.63 33.75 -4.21
C GLY A 28 -17.02 33.23 -3.78
N GLY A 29 -17.28 32.04 -4.22
CA GLY A 29 -18.31 31.16 -3.67
C GLY A 29 -17.65 29.81 -3.44
N SER A 30 -17.37 29.50 -2.17
CA SER A 30 -17.08 28.13 -1.77
C SER A 30 -18.31 27.30 -2.07
N SER A 31 -18.22 26.41 -3.03
CA SER A 31 -19.20 25.37 -3.25
C SER A 31 -18.83 24.18 -2.36
N ASP A 32 -19.41 24.12 -1.17
CA ASP A 32 -19.52 22.88 -0.40
C ASP A 32 -20.45 21.93 -1.18
N GLY A 33 -19.89 21.20 -2.14
CA GLY A 33 -20.46 20.01 -2.73
C GLY A 33 -19.90 18.79 -2.00
N PRO A 34 -20.57 17.61 -2.03
CA PRO A 34 -20.08 16.40 -1.40
C PRO A 34 -18.68 16.08 -1.95
N GLY A 35 -17.71 15.92 -1.03
CA GLY A 35 -16.29 15.96 -1.26
C GLY A 35 -15.82 15.30 -2.55
N GLU A 36 -15.22 16.11 -3.41
CA GLU A 36 -14.36 15.58 -4.46
C GLU A 36 -13.22 14.83 -3.80
N ALA A 37 -13.09 13.56 -4.18
CA ALA A 37 -11.93 12.74 -3.84
C ALA A 37 -10.66 13.51 -4.20
N GLY A 38 -9.86 13.89 -3.21
CA GLY A 38 -8.68 14.71 -3.40
C GLY A 38 -7.44 14.06 -2.82
N ALA A 39 -6.41 14.05 -3.65
CA ALA A 39 -5.05 13.81 -3.18
C ALA A 39 -4.52 15.10 -2.56
N GLU A 40 -3.99 15.02 -1.34
CA GLU A 40 -3.44 16.18 -0.63
C GLU A 40 -2.16 15.86 0.11
N SER A 41 -1.35 16.89 0.35
CA SER A 41 -0.19 16.81 1.24
C SER A 41 -0.56 17.46 2.58
N VAL A 42 -0.60 16.65 3.61
CA VAL A 42 -1.10 17.03 4.95
C VAL A 42 0.06 17.30 5.88
N ASP A 43 0.03 18.44 6.58
CA ASP A 43 1.00 18.77 7.63
C ASP A 43 0.71 17.94 8.89
N ILE A 44 1.62 17.02 9.20
CA ILE A 44 1.54 16.15 10.37
C ILE A 44 2.31 16.70 11.59
N GLY A 45 2.73 17.95 11.53
CA GLY A 45 3.54 18.61 12.56
C GLY A 45 5.05 18.41 12.37
N ASP A 46 5.83 19.09 13.19
CA ASP A 46 7.30 19.05 13.18
C ASP A 46 7.93 19.43 11.81
N GLY A 47 7.21 20.20 10.99
CA GLY A 47 7.62 20.59 9.63
C GLY A 47 7.59 19.45 8.62
N ARG A 48 6.82 18.39 8.90
CA ARG A 48 6.67 17.23 8.06
C ARG A 48 5.31 17.17 7.41
N GLN A 49 5.28 16.69 6.17
CA GLN A 49 4.07 16.46 5.41
C GLN A 49 4.03 15.01 4.92
N LEU A 50 2.84 14.44 4.91
CA LEU A 50 2.56 13.16 4.26
C LEU A 50 1.46 13.34 3.23
N TRP A 51 1.59 12.59 2.15
CA TRP A 51 0.60 12.57 1.08
C TRP A 51 -0.46 11.51 1.36
N ILE A 52 -1.72 11.86 1.16
CA ILE A 52 -2.89 10.98 1.26
C ILE A 52 -3.85 11.25 0.12
N GLU A 53 -4.53 10.22 -0.34
CA GLU A 53 -5.66 10.31 -1.27
C GLU A 53 -6.80 9.44 -0.79
N CYS A 54 -7.99 10.00 -0.76
CA CYS A 54 -9.21 9.28 -0.40
C CYS A 54 -10.23 9.37 -1.53
N VAL A 55 -10.90 8.25 -1.80
CA VAL A 55 -12.00 8.14 -2.78
C VAL A 55 -13.20 7.44 -2.14
N GLY A 56 -14.41 7.65 -2.67
CA GLY A 56 -15.63 7.10 -2.10
C GLY A 56 -16.08 7.82 -0.82
N ASP A 57 -17.25 7.47 -0.31
CA ASP A 57 -17.93 8.19 0.78
C ASP A 57 -18.63 7.28 1.82
N GLY A 58 -18.51 5.94 1.66
CA GLY A 58 -19.11 4.99 2.57
C GLY A 58 -18.30 4.73 3.84
N GLU A 59 -18.97 4.25 4.87
CA GLU A 59 -18.36 3.88 6.17
C GLU A 59 -18.39 2.37 6.40
N PRO A 60 -17.42 1.84 7.18
CA PRO A 60 -16.27 2.52 7.75
C PRO A 60 -15.22 2.90 6.70
N THR A 61 -14.35 3.88 7.03
CA THR A 61 -13.22 4.21 6.16
C THR A 61 -12.20 3.05 6.12
N ILE A 62 -11.75 2.72 4.92
CA ILE A 62 -10.71 1.70 4.68
C ILE A 62 -9.38 2.41 4.45
N ILE A 63 -8.34 2.03 5.18
CA ILE A 63 -6.97 2.51 5.00
C ILE A 63 -6.15 1.40 4.34
N LEU A 64 -5.50 1.72 3.23
CA LEU A 64 -4.63 0.83 2.48
C LEU A 64 -3.17 1.06 2.89
N GLU A 65 -2.56 0.04 3.52
CA GLU A 65 -1.20 0.06 4.02
C GLU A 65 -0.28 -0.76 3.11
N SER A 66 0.69 -0.10 2.47
CA SER A 66 1.56 -0.70 1.46
C SER A 66 2.67 -1.58 2.06
N GLY A 67 3.26 -2.42 1.22
CA GLY A 67 4.45 -3.20 1.55
C GLY A 67 5.70 -2.33 1.76
N ILE A 68 6.82 -2.92 2.19
CA ILE A 68 8.08 -2.21 2.32
C ILE A 68 8.50 -1.64 0.97
N HIS A 69 8.98 -0.41 0.96
CA HIS A 69 9.39 0.36 -0.21
C HIS A 69 8.28 0.74 -1.20
N ASP A 70 7.09 0.18 -1.09
CA ASP A 70 6.00 0.41 -2.04
C ASP A 70 5.29 1.74 -1.74
N ALA A 71 5.28 2.65 -2.73
CA ALA A 71 4.34 3.76 -2.71
C ALA A 71 2.90 3.25 -2.87
N SER A 72 1.95 4.04 -2.45
CA SER A 72 0.54 3.64 -2.44
C SER A 72 -0.08 3.47 -3.84
N ASP A 73 0.64 3.84 -4.89
CA ASP A 73 0.22 3.63 -6.29
C ASP A 73 -0.05 2.16 -6.62
N TYR A 74 0.63 1.22 -5.94
CA TYR A 74 0.39 -0.22 -6.14
C TYR A 74 -1.03 -0.67 -5.80
N TRP A 75 -1.81 0.14 -5.06
CA TRP A 75 -3.22 -0.12 -4.80
C TRP A 75 -4.16 0.33 -5.92
N THR A 76 -3.64 1.10 -6.89
CA THR A 76 -4.41 1.70 -8.00
C THR A 76 -3.96 1.24 -9.38
N VAL A 77 -2.86 0.46 -9.48
CA VAL A 77 -2.35 -0.02 -10.77
C VAL A 77 -2.96 -1.36 -11.14
N ASP A 78 -3.56 -1.39 -12.32
CA ASP A 78 -4.11 -2.58 -12.96
C ASP A 78 -3.19 -3.15 -14.06
N GLN A 79 -2.04 -2.50 -14.31
CA GLN A 79 -1.23 -2.72 -15.52
C GLN A 79 0.16 -3.31 -15.28
N LEU A 80 0.57 -3.56 -14.04
CA LEU A 80 1.88 -4.18 -13.77
C LEU A 80 1.96 -5.61 -14.34
N ILE A 81 0.82 -6.32 -14.41
CA ILE A 81 0.72 -7.68 -14.97
C ILE A 81 -0.54 -7.76 -15.85
N PRO A 82 -0.43 -7.46 -17.15
CA PRO A 82 -1.57 -7.61 -18.08
C PRO A 82 -1.92 -9.09 -18.35
N PRO A 83 -3.21 -9.43 -18.53
CA PRO A 83 -4.38 -8.55 -18.48
C PRO A 83 -4.84 -8.31 -17.05
N ALA A 84 -5.38 -7.12 -16.76
CA ALA A 84 -6.02 -6.81 -15.49
C ALA A 84 -7.17 -7.79 -15.21
N VAL A 85 -7.25 -8.29 -13.98
CA VAL A 85 -8.24 -9.29 -13.54
C VAL A 85 -9.34 -8.63 -12.68
N GLY A 86 -9.72 -7.41 -12.97
CA GLY A 86 -10.73 -6.67 -12.23
C GLY A 86 -10.34 -5.21 -12.04
N PRO A 87 -11.13 -4.42 -11.31
CA PRO A 87 -10.72 -3.08 -10.92
C PRO A 87 -9.57 -3.14 -9.91
N PRO A 88 -8.69 -2.12 -9.86
CA PRO A 88 -7.73 -1.98 -8.77
C PRO A 88 -8.43 -2.03 -7.40
N VAL A 89 -7.70 -2.45 -6.36
CA VAL A 89 -8.28 -2.65 -5.03
C VAL A 89 -8.96 -1.38 -4.51
N MET A 90 -8.30 -0.22 -4.65
CA MET A 90 -8.84 1.05 -4.18
C MET A 90 -10.18 1.37 -4.83
N GLU A 91 -10.27 1.25 -6.16
CA GLU A 91 -11.49 1.54 -6.91
C GLU A 91 -12.62 0.56 -6.57
N GLY A 92 -12.31 -0.74 -6.51
CA GLY A 92 -13.32 -1.75 -6.20
C GLY A 92 -13.86 -1.68 -4.76
N LEU A 93 -13.08 -1.20 -3.80
CA LEU A 93 -13.53 -0.94 -2.43
C LEU A 93 -14.29 0.40 -2.32
N ALA A 94 -13.91 1.38 -3.13
CA ALA A 94 -14.54 2.71 -3.15
C ALA A 94 -16.00 2.69 -3.67
N GLU A 95 -16.42 1.61 -4.30
CA GLU A 95 -17.84 1.44 -4.67
C GLU A 95 -18.80 1.50 -3.47
N THR A 96 -18.34 1.17 -2.27
CA THR A 96 -19.17 1.06 -1.07
C THR A 96 -18.62 1.74 0.17
N ASN A 97 -17.33 2.11 0.17
CA ASN A 97 -16.64 2.67 1.34
C ASN A 97 -15.80 3.89 0.95
N ARG A 98 -15.52 4.76 1.89
CA ARG A 98 -14.40 5.69 1.76
C ARG A 98 -13.11 4.89 1.88
N VAL A 99 -12.21 5.04 0.91
CA VAL A 99 -10.92 4.32 0.86
C VAL A 99 -9.81 5.32 0.75
N CYS A 100 -8.84 5.23 1.65
CA CYS A 100 -7.67 6.10 1.66
C CYS A 100 -6.39 5.30 1.46
N ARG A 101 -5.49 5.82 0.65
CA ARG A 101 -4.11 5.39 0.48
C ARG A 101 -3.16 6.53 0.80
N TYR A 102 -1.98 6.24 1.26
CA TYR A 102 -1.00 7.26 1.61
C TYR A 102 0.42 6.79 1.33
N ASP A 103 1.34 7.74 1.19
CA ASP A 103 2.75 7.42 1.00
C ASP A 103 3.54 7.59 2.28
N ARG A 104 4.19 6.51 2.70
CA ARG A 104 5.25 6.61 3.69
C ARG A 104 6.48 7.29 3.09
N PRO A 105 7.28 8.02 3.90
CA PRO A 105 8.53 8.61 3.44
C PRO A 105 9.49 7.57 2.86
N GLY A 106 10.04 7.86 1.68
CA GLY A 106 11.08 7.05 1.06
C GLY A 106 10.61 5.83 0.27
N THR A 107 9.30 5.67 0.10
CA THR A 107 8.71 4.62 -0.75
C THR A 107 8.93 4.92 -2.23
N ILE A 108 8.79 3.89 -3.08
CA ILE A 108 9.08 3.94 -4.51
C ILE A 108 7.79 4.02 -5.30
N VAL A 109 7.66 5.08 -6.08
CA VAL A 109 6.60 5.21 -7.08
C VAL A 109 6.96 4.35 -8.30
N PRO A 110 6.04 3.47 -8.77
CA PRO A 110 6.27 2.69 -9.97
C PRO A 110 6.43 3.59 -11.19
N GLY A 111 7.37 3.22 -12.07
CA GLY A 111 7.68 3.98 -13.28
C GLY A 111 8.83 3.36 -14.05
N ASP A 112 9.24 3.99 -15.15
CA ASP A 112 10.40 3.59 -15.94
C ASP A 112 11.29 4.82 -16.22
N PRO A 113 12.35 5.03 -15.42
CA PRO A 113 12.74 4.27 -14.20
C PRO A 113 11.82 4.53 -13.00
N PRO A 114 11.77 3.63 -12.00
CA PRO A 114 11.11 3.88 -10.74
C PRO A 114 11.85 4.97 -9.94
N ALA A 115 11.16 5.69 -9.07
CA ALA A 115 11.74 6.78 -8.30
C ALA A 115 11.24 6.79 -6.85
N ILE A 116 12.09 7.27 -5.93
CA ILE A 116 11.67 7.53 -4.55
C ILE A 116 10.62 8.64 -4.57
N THR A 117 9.54 8.46 -3.82
CA THR A 117 8.47 9.46 -3.74
C THR A 117 8.97 10.78 -3.16
N ASP A 118 8.57 11.90 -3.74
CA ASP A 118 8.76 13.25 -3.23
C ASP A 118 7.48 13.81 -2.56
N ARG A 119 6.41 12.99 -2.53
CA ARG A 119 5.10 13.39 -2.01
C ARG A 119 5.08 13.49 -0.48
N SER A 120 5.96 12.78 0.21
CA SER A 120 6.07 12.76 1.67
C SER A 120 7.45 13.20 2.14
N THR A 121 7.50 13.97 3.23
CA THR A 121 8.77 14.50 3.78
C THR A 121 9.71 13.38 4.19
N PRO A 122 10.95 13.32 3.67
CA PRO A 122 11.93 12.31 4.06
C PRO A 122 12.19 12.26 5.56
N VAL A 123 12.50 11.07 6.07
CA VAL A 123 12.87 10.83 7.46
C VAL A 123 14.25 10.18 7.56
N GLN A 124 14.81 10.16 8.75
CA GLN A 124 16.04 9.42 8.99
C GLN A 124 15.76 7.91 8.96
N ASN A 125 16.56 7.17 8.22
CA ASN A 125 16.53 5.73 8.11
C ASN A 125 17.82 5.09 8.69
N PRO A 126 17.79 3.81 9.18
CA PRO A 126 16.58 3.00 9.33
C PRO A 126 15.69 3.52 10.46
N ARG A 127 14.36 3.32 10.34
CA ARG A 127 13.37 3.59 11.39
C ARG A 127 12.70 2.30 11.86
N THR A 128 11.88 2.37 12.90
CA THR A 128 11.03 1.26 13.32
C THR A 128 9.60 1.43 12.83
N ILE A 129 8.78 0.38 12.93
CA ILE A 129 7.35 0.46 12.59
C ILE A 129 6.59 1.40 13.54
N GLY A 130 7.06 1.60 14.77
CA GLY A 130 6.47 2.56 15.71
C GLY A 130 6.44 3.97 15.12
N GLY A 131 7.55 4.39 14.48
CA GLY A 131 7.59 5.68 13.78
C GLY A 131 6.62 5.77 12.59
N ALA A 132 6.38 4.65 11.89
CA ALA A 132 5.38 4.62 10.82
C ALA A 132 3.95 4.66 11.34
N VAL A 133 3.67 4.02 12.47
CA VAL A 133 2.38 4.05 13.17
C VAL A 133 2.06 5.46 13.67
N ASP A 134 3.04 6.14 14.29
CA ASP A 134 2.87 7.53 14.72
C ASP A 134 2.57 8.48 13.55
N ASP A 135 3.27 8.27 12.43
CA ASP A 135 3.06 9.04 11.20
C ASP A 135 1.65 8.83 10.64
N LEU A 136 1.19 7.59 10.54
CA LEU A 136 -0.16 7.27 10.06
C LEU A 136 -1.23 7.87 10.96
N HIS A 137 -1.09 7.73 12.29
CA HIS A 137 -2.08 8.27 13.24
C HIS A 137 -2.18 9.79 13.12
N ARG A 138 -1.05 10.50 13.12
CA ARG A 138 -1.01 11.96 12.90
C ARG A 138 -1.62 12.38 11.56
N LEU A 139 -1.37 11.59 10.50
CA LEU A 139 -1.94 11.85 9.19
C LEU A 139 -3.46 11.77 9.21
N LEU A 140 -4.01 10.71 9.80
CA LEU A 140 -5.46 10.51 9.87
C LEU A 140 -6.15 11.59 10.72
N GLU A 141 -5.53 12.00 11.84
CA GLU A 141 -6.04 13.10 12.65
C GLU A 141 -6.01 14.44 11.89
N ALA A 142 -4.92 14.72 11.15
CA ALA A 142 -4.73 16.01 10.49
C ALA A 142 -5.50 16.15 9.17
N SER A 143 -5.88 15.03 8.53
CA SER A 143 -6.65 14.99 7.27
C SER A 143 -8.16 14.88 7.47
N ASP A 144 -8.69 15.03 8.69
CA ASP A 144 -10.10 14.85 9.02
C ASP A 144 -10.67 13.49 8.52
N VAL A 145 -9.83 12.46 8.49
CA VAL A 145 -10.25 11.10 8.19
C VAL A 145 -10.69 10.44 9.48
N SER A 146 -12.00 10.41 9.70
CA SER A 146 -12.56 9.86 10.93
C SER A 146 -12.53 8.34 10.95
N GLY A 147 -12.17 7.76 12.11
CA GLY A 147 -12.37 6.35 12.42
C GLY A 147 -13.76 6.04 12.95
N PRO A 148 -14.04 4.79 13.30
CA PRO A 148 -13.06 3.71 13.31
C PRO A 148 -12.81 3.11 11.91
N TYR A 149 -11.57 2.63 11.71
CA TYR A 149 -11.06 2.22 10.41
C TYR A 149 -11.14 0.70 10.17
N VAL A 150 -11.09 0.31 8.90
CA VAL A 150 -10.68 -1.03 8.46
C VAL A 150 -9.29 -0.91 7.82
N LEU A 151 -8.31 -1.62 8.34
CA LEU A 151 -6.97 -1.64 7.77
C LEU A 151 -6.83 -2.82 6.80
N VAL A 152 -6.36 -2.56 5.58
CA VAL A 152 -5.97 -3.57 4.59
C VAL A 152 -4.48 -3.40 4.33
N ALA A 153 -3.68 -4.34 4.79
CA ALA A 153 -2.24 -4.17 4.95
C ALA A 153 -1.47 -5.29 4.23
N HIS A 154 -0.64 -4.90 3.26
CA HIS A 154 0.18 -5.81 2.46
C HIS A 154 1.59 -5.96 3.02
N SER A 155 2.12 -7.20 3.01
CA SER A 155 3.53 -7.47 3.30
C SER A 155 4.00 -6.83 4.62
N TRP A 156 5.06 -6.01 4.59
CA TRP A 156 5.58 -5.24 5.73
C TRP A 156 4.53 -4.32 6.36
N GLY A 157 3.63 -3.76 5.54
CA GLY A 157 2.50 -2.99 6.03
C GLY A 157 1.63 -3.77 7.02
N GLY A 158 1.63 -5.10 6.94
CA GLY A 158 0.97 -5.96 7.93
C GLY A 158 1.54 -5.83 9.35
N MET A 159 2.84 -5.54 9.50
CA MET A 159 3.46 -5.22 10.79
C MET A 159 2.95 -3.87 11.32
N ILE A 160 2.92 -2.86 10.45
CA ILE A 160 2.44 -1.51 10.77
C ILE A 160 0.95 -1.56 11.14
N GLY A 161 0.12 -2.23 10.32
CA GLY A 161 -1.31 -2.40 10.58
C GLY A 161 -1.61 -3.14 11.89
N GLN A 162 -0.83 -4.17 12.22
CA GLN A 162 -0.94 -4.87 13.49
C GLN A 162 -0.57 -3.95 14.68
N LEU A 163 0.55 -3.22 14.58
CA LEU A 163 0.98 -2.33 15.66
C LEU A 163 0.01 -1.17 15.84
N PHE A 164 -0.48 -0.56 14.75
CA PHE A 164 -1.53 0.47 14.80
C PHE A 164 -2.79 -0.04 15.51
N THR A 165 -3.26 -1.23 15.13
CA THR A 165 -4.45 -1.85 15.74
C THR A 165 -4.29 -2.14 17.23
N ARG A 166 -3.06 -2.46 17.67
CA ARG A 166 -2.74 -2.74 19.09
C ARG A 166 -2.58 -1.46 19.90
N THR A 167 -2.07 -0.40 19.27
CA THR A 167 -1.84 0.91 19.89
C THR A 167 -3.15 1.70 20.00
N TYR A 168 -4.00 1.63 18.97
CA TYR A 168 -5.26 2.36 18.86
C TYR A 168 -6.47 1.41 18.70
N PRO A 169 -6.73 0.51 19.67
CA PRO A 169 -7.70 -0.58 19.51
C PRO A 169 -9.15 -0.11 19.33
N ASP A 170 -9.49 1.09 19.77
CA ASP A 170 -10.83 1.66 19.62
C ASP A 170 -11.03 2.33 18.25
N GLU A 171 -9.95 2.59 17.53
CA GLU A 171 -9.97 3.22 16.22
C GLU A 171 -10.01 2.21 15.07
N VAL A 172 -9.85 0.90 15.34
CA VAL A 172 -9.83 -0.13 14.30
C VAL A 172 -10.97 -1.14 14.50
N GLN A 173 -11.84 -1.25 13.51
CA GLN A 173 -12.95 -2.20 13.52
C GLN A 173 -12.60 -3.56 12.89
N ALA A 174 -11.68 -3.61 11.93
CA ALA A 174 -11.23 -4.84 11.32
C ALA A 174 -9.81 -4.70 10.74
N LEU A 175 -9.11 -5.83 10.61
CA LEU A 175 -7.78 -5.91 10.03
C LEU A 175 -7.73 -7.02 8.97
N VAL A 176 -7.20 -6.69 7.80
CA VAL A 176 -6.93 -7.63 6.71
C VAL A 176 -5.44 -7.66 6.43
N LEU A 177 -4.82 -8.81 6.59
CA LEU A 177 -3.41 -9.06 6.33
C LEU A 177 -3.25 -9.75 4.98
N VAL A 178 -2.71 -9.04 3.99
CA VAL A 178 -2.55 -9.51 2.61
C VAL A 178 -1.12 -9.97 2.39
N ASP A 179 -0.89 -11.25 2.38
CA ASP A 179 0.43 -11.92 2.27
C ASP A 179 1.47 -11.23 3.16
N ALA A 180 1.07 -10.95 4.40
CA ALA A 180 1.75 -10.04 5.29
C ALA A 180 3.03 -10.65 5.87
N PHE A 181 4.01 -9.79 6.15
CA PHE A 181 5.19 -10.15 6.91
C PHE A 181 4.80 -10.61 8.33
N ALA A 182 5.34 -11.73 8.75
CA ALA A 182 5.10 -12.30 10.08
C ALA A 182 6.36 -12.27 10.95
N PRO A 183 6.29 -11.82 12.21
CA PRO A 183 7.44 -11.87 13.14
C PRO A 183 8.07 -13.25 13.29
N ALA A 184 7.30 -14.32 13.10
CA ALA A 184 7.76 -15.70 13.15
C ALA A 184 8.88 -16.00 12.14
N LEU A 185 8.99 -15.23 11.05
CA LEU A 185 10.07 -15.39 10.06
C LEU A 185 11.46 -15.30 10.68
N ARG A 186 11.64 -14.47 11.73
CA ARG A 186 12.92 -14.33 12.44
C ARG A 186 13.42 -15.68 12.99
N GLU A 187 12.53 -16.45 13.59
CA GLU A 187 12.86 -17.78 14.13
C GLU A 187 12.92 -18.83 13.02
N LEU A 188 11.96 -18.81 12.11
CA LEU A 188 11.83 -19.82 11.05
C LEU A 188 13.00 -19.80 10.06
N LEU A 189 13.55 -18.65 9.74
CA LEU A 189 14.70 -18.51 8.85
C LEU A 189 16.04 -18.85 9.53
N GLY A 190 16.11 -18.81 10.87
CA GLY A 190 17.31 -19.17 11.61
C GLY A 190 18.57 -18.49 11.10
N ASP A 191 19.57 -19.26 10.68
CA ASP A 191 20.85 -18.74 10.18
C ASP A 191 20.74 -17.89 8.90
N LYS A 192 19.58 -17.89 8.23
CA LYS A 192 19.32 -17.07 7.04
C LYS A 192 18.73 -15.70 7.38
N TRP A 193 18.39 -15.45 8.65
CA TRP A 193 17.70 -14.23 9.06
C TRP A 193 18.44 -12.96 8.69
N ASP A 194 19.73 -12.85 9.03
CA ASP A 194 20.52 -11.63 8.74
C ASP A 194 20.60 -11.35 7.24
N VAL A 195 20.70 -12.41 6.43
CA VAL A 195 20.71 -12.29 4.95
C VAL A 195 19.35 -11.80 4.47
N TYR A 196 18.27 -12.34 5.01
CA TYR A 196 16.92 -11.92 4.64
C TYR A 196 16.66 -10.45 5.01
N VAL A 197 17.09 -10.00 6.18
CA VAL A 197 16.99 -8.60 6.62
C VAL A 197 17.76 -7.66 5.68
N ASP A 198 18.96 -8.06 5.25
CA ASP A 198 19.75 -7.27 4.29
C ASP A 198 19.01 -7.18 2.94
N VAL A 199 18.51 -8.28 2.42
CA VAL A 199 17.75 -8.31 1.16
C VAL A 199 16.45 -7.52 1.28
N LEU A 200 15.79 -7.56 2.44
CA LEU A 200 14.56 -6.80 2.67
C LEU A 200 14.80 -5.29 2.61
N ASN A 201 15.92 -4.81 3.15
CA ASN A 201 16.28 -3.38 3.13
C ASN A 201 17.04 -2.94 1.85
N ASN A 202 17.63 -3.89 1.12
CA ASN A 202 18.41 -3.64 -0.09
C ASN A 202 18.06 -4.70 -1.15
N PRO A 203 16.82 -4.67 -1.69
CA PRO A 203 16.37 -5.67 -2.65
C PRO A 203 17.29 -5.70 -3.88
N PRO A 204 17.57 -6.88 -4.44
CA PRO A 204 18.41 -7.02 -5.63
C PRO A 204 17.92 -6.13 -6.78
N GLY A 205 18.85 -5.37 -7.39
CA GLY A 205 18.53 -4.44 -8.47
C GLY A 205 18.05 -3.07 -8.02
N SER A 206 18.00 -2.79 -6.71
CA SER A 206 17.65 -1.48 -6.16
C SER A 206 18.87 -0.60 -5.81
N ASP A 207 20.10 -1.00 -6.17
CA ASP A 207 21.34 -0.36 -5.70
C ASP A 207 21.37 1.17 -5.85
N ASP A 208 20.86 1.69 -6.98
CA ASP A 208 20.80 3.12 -7.24
C ASP A 208 19.82 3.84 -6.29
N LEU A 209 18.69 3.21 -5.95
CA LEU A 209 17.67 3.76 -5.04
C LEU A 209 18.07 3.54 -3.59
N SER A 210 18.49 2.31 -3.24
CA SER A 210 18.79 1.94 -1.86
C SER A 210 20.03 2.62 -1.28
N SER A 211 20.87 3.23 -2.14
CA SER A 211 22.01 4.07 -1.72
C SER A 211 21.59 5.49 -1.31
N ASP A 212 20.39 5.93 -1.67
CA ASP A 212 19.89 7.24 -1.27
C ASP A 212 19.48 7.22 0.21
N PRO A 213 19.93 8.20 1.03
CA PRO A 213 19.57 8.24 2.45
C PRO A 213 18.08 8.43 2.73
N SER A 214 17.30 8.91 1.75
CA SER A 214 15.85 9.04 1.86
C SER A 214 15.09 7.73 1.59
N TYR A 215 15.74 6.73 1.00
CA TYR A 215 15.14 5.43 0.71
C TYR A 215 14.63 4.75 2.00
N GLU A 216 13.39 4.25 1.98
CA GLU A 216 12.78 3.63 3.14
C GLU A 216 13.58 2.41 3.61
N LYS A 217 13.99 2.39 4.87
CA LYS A 217 14.63 1.24 5.52
C LYS A 217 14.12 1.08 6.95
N TYR A 218 14.10 -0.16 7.41
CA TYR A 218 13.66 -0.47 8.75
C TYR A 218 14.76 -1.17 9.56
N ASP A 219 14.85 -0.82 10.85
CA ASP A 219 15.43 -1.71 11.85
C ASP A 219 14.42 -2.83 12.08
N VAL A 220 14.63 -3.95 11.36
CA VAL A 220 13.67 -5.05 11.29
C VAL A 220 13.52 -5.74 12.64
N ASP A 221 14.66 -5.98 13.33
CA ASP A 221 14.64 -6.62 14.65
C ASP A 221 13.97 -5.76 15.70
N ALA A 222 14.30 -4.47 15.77
CA ALA A 222 13.63 -3.55 16.69
C ALA A 222 12.14 -3.42 16.37
N SER A 223 11.75 -3.42 15.09
CA SER A 223 10.34 -3.39 14.67
C SER A 223 9.57 -4.65 15.10
N ILE A 224 10.18 -5.83 15.00
CA ILE A 224 9.59 -7.07 15.52
C ILE A 224 9.43 -6.99 17.04
N ASP A 225 10.46 -6.53 17.75
CA ASP A 225 10.42 -6.42 19.20
C ASP A 225 9.32 -5.43 19.65
N GLU A 226 9.20 -4.26 19.00
CA GLU A 226 8.09 -3.31 19.25
C GLU A 226 6.71 -3.98 19.08
N LEU A 227 6.51 -4.77 18.01
CA LEU A 227 5.25 -5.47 17.78
C LEU A 227 4.98 -6.55 18.82
N LEU A 228 5.99 -7.31 19.22
CA LEU A 228 5.84 -8.39 20.19
C LEU A 228 5.62 -7.85 21.62
N ASP A 229 6.19 -6.70 21.96
CA ASP A 229 6.01 -6.02 23.24
C ASP A 229 4.66 -5.28 23.35
N ALA A 230 4.01 -4.99 22.22
CA ALA A 230 2.71 -4.33 22.20
C ALA A 230 1.59 -5.23 22.77
N PRO A 231 0.50 -4.63 23.33
CA PRO A 231 -0.65 -5.39 23.79
C PRO A 231 -1.18 -6.34 22.69
N PRO A 232 -1.82 -7.46 23.04
CA PRO A 232 -2.41 -8.34 22.05
C PRO A 232 -3.57 -7.65 21.32
N LEU A 233 -3.87 -8.10 20.10
CA LEU A 233 -5.08 -7.68 19.40
C LEU A 233 -6.32 -7.91 20.27
N ARG A 234 -7.27 -6.97 20.24
CA ARG A 234 -8.49 -7.09 21.04
C ARG A 234 -9.30 -8.33 20.62
N LYS A 235 -9.84 -9.03 21.59
CA LYS A 235 -10.70 -10.19 21.34
C LYS A 235 -11.94 -9.77 20.55
N GLY A 236 -12.27 -10.56 19.54
CA GLY A 236 -13.45 -10.30 18.70
C GLY A 236 -13.21 -9.29 17.57
N LEU A 237 -12.00 -8.75 17.42
CA LEU A 237 -11.65 -7.99 16.22
C LEU A 237 -11.78 -8.90 14.99
N PRO A 238 -12.55 -8.53 13.97
CA PRO A 238 -12.51 -9.20 12.69
C PRO A 238 -11.10 -9.15 12.09
N LEU A 239 -10.46 -10.31 11.98
CA LEU A 239 -9.16 -10.50 11.34
C LEU A 239 -9.37 -11.44 10.16
N VAL A 240 -8.79 -11.09 9.00
CA VAL A 240 -8.72 -11.94 7.81
C VAL A 240 -7.26 -11.99 7.35
N VAL A 241 -6.76 -13.19 7.08
CA VAL A 241 -5.42 -13.40 6.52
C VAL A 241 -5.57 -13.92 5.10
N MET A 242 -4.83 -13.36 4.17
CA MET A 242 -4.75 -13.80 2.78
C MET A 242 -3.31 -14.18 2.45
N THR A 243 -3.12 -15.30 1.77
CA THR A 243 -1.80 -15.85 1.44
C THR A 243 -1.70 -16.16 -0.04
N LYS A 244 -0.56 -15.84 -0.65
CA LYS A 244 -0.19 -16.20 -2.03
C LYS A 244 0.03 -17.71 -2.19
N THR A 245 0.13 -18.18 -3.45
CA THR A 245 0.56 -19.55 -3.77
C THR A 245 1.83 -19.62 -4.60
N GLU A 246 2.10 -18.62 -5.42
CA GLU A 246 3.28 -18.63 -6.28
C GLU A 246 4.55 -18.25 -5.49
N PRO A 247 5.71 -18.79 -5.85
CA PRO A 247 6.95 -18.50 -5.16
C PRO A 247 7.34 -17.01 -5.26
N PHE A 248 8.21 -16.58 -4.35
CA PHE A 248 8.88 -15.29 -4.48
C PHE A 248 9.76 -15.24 -5.74
N PRO A 249 10.09 -14.05 -6.27
CA PRO A 249 11.08 -13.92 -7.34
C PRO A 249 12.42 -14.55 -6.94
N GLU A 250 13.15 -15.10 -7.90
CA GLU A 250 14.43 -15.76 -7.62
C GLU A 250 15.46 -14.79 -7.02
N PHE A 251 16.10 -15.23 -5.95
CA PHE A 251 17.26 -14.52 -5.43
C PHE A 251 18.46 -14.66 -6.39
N PRO A 252 19.26 -13.60 -6.57
CA PRO A 252 20.43 -13.68 -7.43
C PRO A 252 21.47 -14.66 -6.88
N ASP A 253 22.25 -15.23 -7.76
CA ASP A 253 23.39 -16.09 -7.40
C ASP A 253 24.31 -15.37 -6.41
N GLY A 254 24.60 -16.01 -5.29
CA GLY A 254 25.47 -15.46 -4.26
C GLY A 254 24.80 -14.56 -3.21
N ALA A 255 23.48 -14.40 -3.25
CA ALA A 255 22.71 -13.66 -2.23
C ALA A 255 22.78 -14.29 -0.84
N GLY A 256 23.27 -15.54 -0.71
CA GLY A 256 23.39 -16.23 0.57
C GLY A 256 22.11 -16.94 1.03
N MET A 257 21.01 -16.78 0.30
CA MET A 257 19.75 -17.50 0.47
C MET A 257 19.12 -17.78 -0.90
N THR A 258 18.14 -18.67 -0.91
CA THR A 258 17.40 -19.11 -2.08
C THR A 258 15.89 -18.89 -1.88
N ASN A 259 15.12 -19.00 -2.95
CA ASN A 259 13.66 -18.99 -2.88
C ASN A 259 13.13 -20.10 -1.97
N ASP A 260 13.72 -21.30 -2.03
CA ASP A 260 13.31 -22.43 -1.19
C ASP A 260 13.48 -22.11 0.31
N ASP A 261 14.45 -21.27 0.68
CA ASP A 261 14.65 -20.88 2.08
C ASP A 261 13.46 -20.06 2.60
N ILE A 262 12.93 -19.12 1.82
CA ILE A 262 11.80 -18.27 2.23
C ILE A 262 10.45 -18.93 1.92
N ASP A 263 10.27 -19.50 0.72
CA ASP A 263 9.01 -20.14 0.34
C ASP A 263 8.71 -21.39 1.18
N GLY A 264 9.76 -22.08 1.64
CA GLY A 264 9.63 -23.24 2.53
C GLY A 264 9.06 -22.89 3.91
N VAL A 265 9.32 -21.71 4.43
CA VAL A 265 8.86 -21.26 5.76
C VAL A 265 7.65 -20.33 5.70
N TRP A 266 7.35 -19.75 4.53
CA TRP A 266 6.27 -18.76 4.36
C TRP A 266 4.89 -19.28 4.80
N PRO A 267 4.48 -20.54 4.49
CA PRO A 267 3.18 -21.05 4.94
C PRO A 267 3.06 -21.12 6.46
N GLU A 268 4.13 -21.49 7.18
CA GLU A 268 4.13 -21.52 8.64
C GLU A 268 4.11 -20.11 9.22
N ALA A 269 4.83 -19.17 8.62
CA ALA A 269 4.78 -17.76 8.96
C ALA A 269 3.35 -17.20 8.79
N GLN A 270 2.67 -17.50 7.68
CA GLN A 270 1.28 -17.09 7.46
C GLN A 270 0.32 -17.75 8.46
N GLN A 271 0.55 -19.02 8.83
CA GLN A 271 -0.25 -19.68 9.86
C GLN A 271 -0.13 -18.96 11.22
N SER A 272 1.05 -18.45 11.56
CA SER A 272 1.23 -17.68 12.79
C SER A 272 0.37 -16.40 12.84
N LEU A 273 0.08 -15.80 11.69
CA LEU A 273 -0.84 -14.66 11.59
C LEU A 273 -2.31 -15.09 11.76
N VAL A 274 -2.68 -16.25 11.25
CA VAL A 274 -4.01 -16.85 11.45
C VAL A 274 -4.26 -17.13 12.94
N ASP A 275 -3.23 -17.58 13.65
CA ASP A 275 -3.30 -17.95 15.05
C ASP A 275 -3.35 -16.74 16.02
N LEU A 276 -3.19 -15.52 15.53
CA LEU A 276 -3.30 -14.29 16.34
C LEU A 276 -4.67 -14.16 17.02
N LEU A 277 -5.75 -14.60 16.37
CA LEU A 277 -7.10 -14.57 16.91
C LEU A 277 -7.88 -15.86 16.56
N PRO A 278 -8.76 -16.32 17.45
CA PRO A 278 -9.59 -17.49 17.16
C PRO A 278 -10.57 -17.22 16.02
N ASN A 279 -10.81 -18.23 15.18
CA ASN A 279 -11.72 -18.18 14.03
C ASN A 279 -11.31 -17.15 12.94
N THR A 280 -10.04 -16.86 12.82
CA THR A 280 -9.50 -16.05 11.72
C THR A 280 -9.62 -16.85 10.41
N PRO A 281 -10.35 -16.35 9.39
CA PRO A 281 -10.34 -16.99 8.09
C PRO A 281 -8.97 -16.77 7.43
N GLN A 282 -8.46 -17.84 6.80
CA GLN A 282 -7.37 -17.73 5.84
C GLN A 282 -7.91 -17.91 4.44
N LEU A 283 -7.69 -16.93 3.59
CA LEU A 283 -7.99 -16.98 2.16
C LEU A 283 -6.69 -17.27 1.40
N VAL A 284 -6.81 -18.06 0.34
CA VAL A 284 -5.66 -18.43 -0.49
C VAL A 284 -5.86 -17.82 -1.87
N ALA A 285 -4.96 -16.91 -2.27
CA ALA A 285 -4.92 -16.30 -3.59
C ALA A 285 -4.19 -17.26 -4.56
N HIS A 286 -4.95 -18.14 -5.19
CA HIS A 286 -4.41 -19.16 -6.10
C HIS A 286 -3.86 -18.54 -7.38
N GLY A 287 -2.59 -18.87 -7.70
CA GLY A 287 -1.90 -18.33 -8.88
C GLY A 287 -1.30 -16.94 -8.64
N SER A 288 -1.46 -16.38 -7.44
CA SER A 288 -0.93 -15.06 -7.10
C SER A 288 0.50 -15.14 -6.59
N ILE A 289 1.32 -14.20 -7.04
CA ILE A 289 2.62 -13.85 -6.45
C ILE A 289 2.42 -12.99 -5.20
N HIS A 290 3.52 -12.55 -4.57
CA HIS A 290 3.49 -11.72 -3.35
C HIS A 290 2.63 -10.44 -3.47
N TYR A 291 2.59 -9.81 -4.65
CA TYR A 291 1.76 -8.64 -4.92
C TYR A 291 0.29 -9.03 -5.22
N VAL A 292 -0.37 -9.65 -4.24
CA VAL A 292 -1.74 -10.16 -4.38
C VAL A 292 -2.72 -9.05 -4.79
N HIS A 293 -2.56 -7.85 -4.26
CA HIS A 293 -3.40 -6.70 -4.57
C HIS A 293 -3.27 -6.19 -6.01
N VAL A 294 -2.20 -6.60 -6.72
CA VAL A 294 -1.98 -6.29 -8.14
C VAL A 294 -2.41 -7.46 -9.03
N THR A 295 -2.11 -8.70 -8.63
CA THR A 295 -2.37 -9.90 -9.44
C THR A 295 -3.77 -10.45 -9.30
N GLU A 296 -4.36 -10.33 -8.10
CA GLU A 296 -5.70 -10.84 -7.75
C GLU A 296 -6.48 -9.79 -6.93
N PRO A 297 -6.72 -8.57 -7.48
CA PRO A 297 -7.37 -7.47 -6.75
C PRO A 297 -8.76 -7.87 -6.23
N ASP A 298 -9.55 -8.64 -7.00
CA ASP A 298 -10.87 -9.13 -6.59
C ASP A 298 -10.81 -10.02 -5.34
N ALA A 299 -9.72 -10.76 -5.16
CA ALA A 299 -9.53 -11.59 -3.97
C ALA A 299 -9.30 -10.70 -2.73
N VAL A 300 -8.49 -9.63 -2.86
CA VAL A 300 -8.27 -8.65 -1.78
C VAL A 300 -9.56 -7.89 -1.45
N ILE A 301 -10.30 -7.43 -2.46
CA ILE A 301 -11.61 -6.78 -2.29
C ILE A 301 -12.57 -7.72 -1.54
N SER A 302 -12.57 -9.01 -1.89
CA SER A 302 -13.40 -10.02 -1.22
C SER A 302 -12.98 -10.24 0.24
N ALA A 303 -11.67 -10.22 0.53
CA ALA A 303 -11.14 -10.33 1.90
C ALA A 303 -11.57 -9.13 2.76
N ALA A 304 -11.47 -7.92 2.22
CA ALA A 304 -11.91 -6.71 2.90
C ALA A 304 -13.43 -6.73 3.15
N ARG A 305 -14.23 -7.11 2.16
CA ARG A 305 -15.69 -7.28 2.31
C ARG A 305 -16.07 -8.36 3.33
N LEU A 306 -15.29 -9.45 3.40
CA LEU A 306 -15.47 -10.48 4.45
C LEU A 306 -15.19 -9.90 5.84
N ALA A 307 -14.13 -9.12 6.01
CA ALA A 307 -13.81 -8.48 7.28
C ALA A 307 -14.90 -7.48 7.69
N LEU A 308 -15.36 -6.63 6.76
CA LEU A 308 -16.47 -5.70 6.95
C LEU A 308 -17.75 -6.41 7.41
N GLY A 309 -18.12 -7.53 6.76
CA GLY A 309 -19.31 -8.31 7.10
C GLY A 309 -19.24 -9.01 8.47
N ARG A 310 -18.08 -9.02 9.13
CA ARG A 310 -17.86 -9.59 10.47
C ARG A 310 -17.80 -8.54 11.57
N ILE A 311 -17.82 -7.24 11.22
CA ILE A 311 -17.94 -6.16 12.20
C ILE A 311 -19.29 -6.31 12.91
N PRO A 312 -19.33 -6.37 14.26
CA PRO A 312 -20.59 -6.42 15.00
C PRO A 312 -21.44 -5.19 14.66
N GLY A 313 -22.72 -5.41 14.32
CA GLY A 313 -23.66 -4.29 14.16
C GLY A 313 -23.85 -3.54 15.47
N GLU A 314 -24.07 -2.25 15.38
CA GLU A 314 -24.55 -1.48 16.53
C GLU A 314 -25.98 -1.96 16.85
N ASP A 315 -26.17 -2.58 18.05
CA ASP A 315 -27.48 -3.01 18.55
C ASP A 315 -28.30 -1.81 19.09
#